data_ba50d53055ad9bae04ddd6e93d1a791d
#
_entry.id   ba50d53055ad9bae04ddd6e93d1a791d
#
_cell.length_a   1.000
_cell.length_b   1.000
_cell.length_c   1.000
_cell.angle_alpha   90.00
_cell.angle_beta   90.00
_cell.angle_gamma   90.00
#
_symmetry.space_group_name_H-M   'P 1'
#
loop_
_entity.id
_entity.type
_entity.pdbx_description
1 polymer ?
#
loop_
_entity_poly.entity_id
_entity_poly.type
_entity_poly.pdbx_seq_one_letter_code
_entity_poly.pdbx_strand_id
1 'polypeptide(L)'
;MSPTWVYNLINQGENQGTFYSDALLILSEVGCVPITTVPIENYENGDNIVSMNAYKENWLEARKYRVKEYYTIDLKNDMYDTVFTCNTDADLDMIKKALATGEVLSATTYSDKWNKQTIEKSQYNMGNDKYIGQSIITRCDGNGYGAHRITIVGYDDNIWVDINQNGIVESGEKGAFKIANSWGTWYDNDGFVWMSYDALNAVSSVKDSENVTLTSSQRETALFDVIGFTIDTDISDSDCYAAVELESDSAHQTRLVITATSKDGNVSWTYKPVPFYNSSVILTPGVYPYNGYRSDNKGEFYIDLSNVVKGVTKETINNYNWYITVVDAIYDASDIKVNNAKLYIVSEDKYIDTDWTEPVTIDYGYKTFKVANPGVVDSFEETDIYLESDDPDQYYGDVLG
;
A
#
# COMPACT_ATOMS: atom_id res chain seq x y z
N MET A 1 -12.16 -3.62 -1.63
CA MET A 1 -11.19 -2.52 -1.56
C MET A 1 -10.71 -2.21 -2.97
N SER A 2 -10.44 -0.95 -3.28
CA SER A 2 -9.98 -0.50 -4.60
C SER A 2 -8.45 -0.47 -4.68
N PRO A 3 -7.82 -1.28 -5.54
CA PRO A 3 -6.38 -1.17 -5.79
C PRO A 3 -6.00 0.19 -6.39
N THR A 4 -6.85 0.74 -7.26
CA THR A 4 -6.64 2.05 -7.90
C THR A 4 -6.57 3.17 -6.87
N TRP A 5 -7.41 3.14 -5.84
CA TRP A 5 -7.35 4.11 -4.75
C TRP A 5 -5.97 4.12 -4.07
N VAL A 6 -5.49 2.95 -3.65
CA VAL A 6 -4.20 2.82 -2.97
C VAL A 6 -3.06 3.22 -3.90
N TYR A 7 -3.06 2.71 -5.14
CA TYR A 7 -2.03 2.99 -6.12
C TYR A 7 -1.89 4.50 -6.41
N ASN A 8 -3.01 5.19 -6.60
CA ASN A 8 -3.01 6.62 -6.92
C ASN A 8 -2.50 7.48 -5.77
N LEU A 9 -2.85 7.13 -4.53
CA LEU A 9 -2.34 7.85 -3.35
C LEU A 9 -0.85 7.63 -3.11
N ILE A 10 -0.31 6.48 -3.52
CA ILE A 10 1.12 6.20 -3.41
C ILE A 10 1.89 6.92 -4.51
N ASN A 11 1.44 6.83 -5.75
CA ASN A 11 2.22 7.24 -6.91
C ASN A 11 2.03 8.69 -7.31
N GLN A 12 1.10 9.41 -6.68
CA GLN A 12 0.85 10.84 -6.93
C GLN A 12 0.69 11.18 -8.44
N GLY A 13 0.08 10.26 -9.20
CA GLY A 13 -0.15 10.42 -10.64
C GLY A 13 0.97 9.91 -11.55
N GLU A 14 2.08 9.43 -11.02
CA GLU A 14 3.15 8.82 -11.80
C GLU A 14 2.98 7.30 -11.89
N ASN A 15 3.12 6.72 -13.08
CA ASN A 15 3.00 5.28 -13.27
C ASN A 15 4.33 4.58 -13.00
N GLN A 16 4.60 4.23 -11.75
CA GLN A 16 5.81 3.54 -11.33
C GLN A 16 5.53 2.47 -10.27
N GLY A 17 6.52 1.61 -10.04
CA GLY A 17 6.46 0.64 -8.95
C GLY A 17 6.51 1.32 -7.58
N THR A 18 6.03 0.61 -6.56
CA THR A 18 6.01 1.11 -5.17
C THR A 18 6.38 0.00 -4.18
N PHE A 19 6.75 0.38 -2.97
CA PHE A 19 6.94 -0.57 -1.89
C PHE A 19 5.61 -0.94 -1.23
N TYR A 20 5.48 -2.19 -0.81
CA TYR A 20 4.27 -2.65 -0.11
C TYR A 20 4.07 -1.95 1.24
N SER A 21 5.15 -1.51 1.89
CA SER A 21 5.10 -0.69 3.10
C SER A 21 4.27 0.57 2.92
N ASP A 22 4.45 1.27 1.79
CA ASP A 22 3.70 2.48 1.48
C ASP A 22 2.21 2.17 1.29
N ALA A 23 1.89 1.04 0.65
CA ALA A 23 0.51 0.59 0.53
C ALA A 23 -0.13 0.28 1.90
N LEU A 24 0.61 -0.36 2.81
CA LEU A 24 0.13 -0.62 4.18
C LEU A 24 -0.07 0.67 4.97
N LEU A 25 0.82 1.65 4.81
CA LEU A 25 0.67 2.96 5.45
C LEU A 25 -0.59 3.68 4.93
N ILE A 26 -0.84 3.71 3.63
CA ILE A 26 -2.10 4.26 3.09
C ILE A 26 -3.30 3.51 3.69
N LEU A 27 -3.26 2.19 3.71
CA LEU A 27 -4.37 1.38 4.23
C LEU A 27 -4.60 1.60 5.73
N SER A 28 -3.56 1.88 6.53
CA SER A 28 -3.69 2.10 7.97
C SER A 28 -4.05 3.55 8.32
N GLU A 29 -3.49 4.53 7.64
CA GLU A 29 -3.67 5.94 7.98
C GLU A 29 -4.86 6.59 7.28
N VAL A 30 -5.07 6.27 6.00
CA VAL A 30 -6.14 6.81 5.17
C VAL A 30 -7.31 5.84 5.07
N GLY A 31 -6.99 4.57 4.87
CA GLY A 31 -7.97 3.52 4.55
C GLY A 31 -8.15 3.32 3.06
N CYS A 32 -9.25 2.66 2.69
CA CYS A 32 -9.53 2.30 1.30
C CYS A 32 -11.02 2.41 0.98
N VAL A 33 -11.33 2.80 -0.24
CA VAL A 33 -12.72 2.78 -0.73
C VAL A 33 -13.08 1.44 -1.37
N PRO A 34 -14.38 1.10 -1.47
CA PRO A 34 -14.82 -0.03 -2.28
C PRO A 34 -14.41 0.10 -3.76
N ILE A 35 -14.20 -1.03 -4.42
CA ILE A 35 -13.88 -1.05 -5.86
C ILE A 35 -15.02 -0.49 -6.72
N THR A 36 -16.24 -0.47 -6.20
CA THR A 36 -17.40 0.14 -6.87
C THR A 36 -17.38 1.67 -6.84
N THR A 37 -16.69 2.25 -5.87
CA THR A 37 -16.51 3.71 -5.72
C THR A 37 -15.38 4.21 -6.60
N VAL A 38 -14.23 3.53 -6.55
CA VAL A 38 -13.09 3.79 -7.43
C VAL A 38 -12.75 2.47 -8.15
N PRO A 39 -13.27 2.27 -9.38
CA PRO A 39 -13.03 1.05 -10.15
C PRO A 39 -11.57 0.89 -10.56
N ILE A 40 -11.20 -0.34 -10.93
CA ILE A 40 -9.94 -0.60 -11.64
C ILE A 40 -10.07 0.04 -13.01
N GLU A 41 -9.21 0.99 -13.31
CA GLU A 41 -9.14 1.59 -14.63
C GLU A 41 -8.32 0.71 -15.57
N ASN A 42 -8.76 0.62 -16.83
CA ASN A 42 -8.00 -0.08 -17.86
C ASN A 42 -6.88 0.85 -18.34
N TYR A 43 -5.67 0.53 -17.97
CA TYR A 43 -4.44 1.23 -18.39
C TYR A 43 -4.04 0.98 -19.85
N GLU A 44 -4.98 0.58 -20.72
CA GLU A 44 -4.69 0.13 -22.08
C GLU A 44 -4.07 1.20 -23.00
N ASN A 45 -4.13 2.47 -22.66
CA ASN A 45 -3.69 3.56 -23.54
C ASN A 45 -2.58 4.46 -22.99
N GLY A 46 -1.96 4.13 -21.85
CA GLY A 46 -0.86 4.94 -21.31
C GLY A 46 -1.23 6.36 -20.86
N ASP A 47 -2.47 6.78 -21.07
CA ASP A 47 -2.96 8.13 -20.76
C ASP A 47 -3.72 8.21 -19.42
N ASN A 48 -3.95 7.10 -18.78
CA ASN A 48 -4.70 7.00 -17.53
C ASN A 48 -3.78 7.02 -16.32
N ILE A 49 -2.91 7.99 -16.26
CA ILE A 49 -2.20 8.30 -15.03
C ILE A 49 -3.21 9.00 -14.15
N VAL A 50 -3.78 8.23 -13.25
CA VAL A 50 -4.79 8.71 -12.34
C VAL A 50 -4.11 9.23 -11.11
N SER A 51 -4.48 10.40 -10.70
CA SER A 51 -3.93 11.06 -9.55
C SER A 51 -4.62 10.67 -8.24
N MET A 52 -4.48 11.48 -7.24
CA MET A 52 -4.79 11.21 -5.84
C MET A 52 -6.28 11.02 -5.49
N ASN A 53 -7.20 10.84 -6.46
CA ASN A 53 -8.66 10.68 -6.22
C ASN A 53 -9.22 11.74 -5.25
N ALA A 54 -8.92 12.99 -5.51
CA ALA A 54 -9.08 14.10 -4.58
C ALA A 54 -10.53 14.61 -4.49
N TYR A 55 -11.45 13.76 -4.07
CA TYR A 55 -12.84 14.09 -3.80
C TYR A 55 -13.19 13.80 -2.35
N LYS A 56 -13.87 14.75 -1.69
CA LYS A 56 -14.30 14.69 -0.27
C LYS A 56 -14.92 13.35 0.09
N GLU A 57 -15.87 12.89 -0.73
CA GLU A 57 -16.63 11.68 -0.46
C GLU A 57 -15.73 10.44 -0.38
N ASN A 58 -14.72 10.37 -1.23
CA ASN A 58 -13.79 9.24 -1.26
C ASN A 58 -12.92 9.21 0.00
N TRP A 59 -12.42 10.35 0.44
CA TRP A 59 -11.63 10.45 1.68
C TRP A 59 -12.45 10.05 2.90
N LEU A 60 -13.70 10.52 2.98
CA LEU A 60 -14.60 10.21 4.10
C LEU A 60 -15.10 8.76 4.05
N GLU A 61 -15.20 8.14 2.88
CA GLU A 61 -15.54 6.74 2.74
C GLU A 61 -14.37 5.84 3.10
N ALA A 62 -13.16 6.19 2.67
CA ALA A 62 -11.95 5.38 2.87
C ALA A 62 -11.69 5.05 4.35
N ARG A 63 -11.99 6.00 5.26
CA ARG A 63 -11.82 5.82 6.70
C ARG A 63 -12.53 4.60 7.27
N LYS A 64 -13.61 4.13 6.62
CA LYS A 64 -14.42 2.98 7.08
C LYS A 64 -13.73 1.64 6.88
N TYR A 65 -12.63 1.62 6.14
CA TYR A 65 -11.91 0.40 5.77
C TYR A 65 -10.41 0.60 5.97
N ARG A 66 -10.00 0.75 7.22
CA ARG A 66 -8.57 0.86 7.60
C ARG A 66 -8.00 -0.49 8.00
N VAL A 67 -6.73 -0.69 7.74
CA VAL A 67 -5.99 -1.78 8.35
C VAL A 67 -5.74 -1.44 9.81
N LYS A 68 -6.24 -2.30 10.71
CA LYS A 68 -6.06 -2.16 12.15
C LYS A 68 -4.72 -2.72 12.59
N GLU A 69 -4.45 -3.94 12.15
CA GLU A 69 -3.26 -4.67 12.51
C GLU A 69 -2.78 -5.46 11.28
N TYR A 70 -1.50 -5.55 11.12
CA TYR A 70 -0.87 -6.46 10.18
C TYR A 70 0.17 -7.30 10.92
N TYR A 71 0.41 -8.48 10.42
CA TYR A 71 1.43 -9.39 10.94
C TYR A 71 2.17 -10.03 9.78
N THR A 72 3.43 -10.32 10.00
CA THR A 72 4.23 -11.08 9.05
C THR A 72 4.22 -12.54 9.46
N ILE A 73 4.04 -13.43 8.49
CA ILE A 73 4.39 -14.84 8.66
C ILE A 73 5.86 -14.93 8.30
N ASP A 74 6.67 -15.02 9.35
CA ASP A 74 8.11 -15.16 9.22
C ASP A 74 8.43 -16.59 8.73
N LEU A 75 8.63 -16.69 7.42
CA LEU A 75 9.11 -17.92 6.79
C LEU A 75 10.61 -18.00 7.04
N LYS A 76 10.99 -18.25 8.30
CA LYS A 76 12.36 -18.35 8.84
C LYS A 76 13.43 -17.75 7.94
N ASN A 77 13.52 -16.46 8.05
CA ASN A 77 14.45 -15.65 7.30
C ASN A 77 15.56 -15.21 8.26
N ASP A 78 16.69 -15.87 8.25
CA ASP A 78 17.89 -15.23 8.72
C ASP A 78 18.31 -14.25 7.60
N MET A 79 18.25 -12.95 7.85
CA MET A 79 18.53 -11.88 6.90
C MET A 79 19.94 -11.97 6.27
N TYR A 80 20.74 -12.93 6.71
CA TYR A 80 22.08 -13.25 6.24
C TYR A 80 22.17 -14.61 5.55
N ASP A 81 21.13 -15.43 5.62
CA ASP A 81 21.10 -16.73 4.94
C ASP A 81 20.32 -16.59 3.63
N THR A 82 21.03 -16.64 2.52
CA THR A 82 20.47 -16.52 1.16
C THR A 82 19.58 -17.69 0.75
N VAL A 83 19.23 -18.55 1.66
CA VAL A 83 18.41 -19.73 1.41
C VAL A 83 17.11 -19.63 2.19
N PHE A 84 16.10 -19.09 1.54
CA PHE A 84 14.73 -19.13 2.04
C PHE A 84 14.23 -20.57 1.98
N THR A 85 13.99 -21.20 3.11
CA THR A 85 13.36 -22.50 3.18
C THR A 85 12.04 -22.39 3.91
N CYS A 86 10.95 -22.25 3.19
CA CYS A 86 9.62 -22.52 3.72
C CYS A 86 9.41 -24.02 3.92
N ASN A 87 10.38 -24.68 4.52
CA ASN A 87 10.50 -26.15 4.49
C ASN A 87 10.13 -26.81 5.83
N THR A 88 9.52 -26.08 6.72
CA THR A 88 8.95 -26.70 7.89
C THR A 88 7.45 -26.84 7.73
N ASP A 89 6.91 -27.99 8.04
CA ASP A 89 5.45 -28.20 8.13
C ASP A 89 4.78 -27.07 8.95
N ALA A 90 5.50 -26.47 9.88
CA ALA A 90 5.06 -25.37 10.71
C ALA A 90 4.78 -24.08 9.90
N ASP A 91 5.60 -23.75 8.90
CA ASP A 91 5.43 -22.55 8.09
C ASP A 91 4.24 -22.69 7.14
N LEU A 92 4.11 -23.86 6.51
CA LEU A 92 2.93 -24.21 5.71
C LEU A 92 1.66 -24.19 6.55
N ASP A 93 1.74 -24.71 7.78
CA ASP A 93 0.62 -24.73 8.71
C ASP A 93 0.20 -23.33 9.15
N MET A 94 1.13 -22.39 9.33
CA MET A 94 0.79 -21.01 9.65
C MET A 94 -0.01 -20.34 8.51
N ILE A 95 0.45 -20.49 7.26
CA ILE A 95 -0.27 -19.98 6.09
C ILE A 95 -1.65 -20.63 5.99
N LYS A 96 -1.74 -21.97 6.11
CA LYS A 96 -3.01 -22.71 6.06
C LYS A 96 -3.97 -22.30 7.17
N LYS A 97 -3.49 -22.07 8.38
CA LYS A 97 -4.31 -21.62 9.51
C LYS A 97 -4.94 -20.26 9.23
N ALA A 98 -4.16 -19.29 8.76
CA ALA A 98 -4.68 -17.98 8.38
C ALA A 98 -5.75 -18.10 7.28
N LEU A 99 -5.49 -18.89 6.23
CA LEU A 99 -6.46 -19.13 5.17
C LEU A 99 -7.73 -19.85 5.68
N ALA A 100 -7.58 -20.77 6.64
CA ALA A 100 -8.72 -21.51 7.21
C ALA A 100 -9.62 -20.65 8.10
N THR A 101 -9.09 -19.53 8.64
CA THR A 101 -9.92 -18.53 9.36
C THR A 101 -10.63 -17.56 8.42
N GLY A 102 -10.44 -17.70 7.11
CA GLY A 102 -11.07 -16.84 6.09
C GLY A 102 -10.24 -15.63 5.71
N GLU A 103 -9.00 -15.55 6.19
CA GLU A 103 -8.06 -14.50 5.80
C GLU A 103 -7.51 -14.77 4.39
N VAL A 104 -7.03 -13.72 3.75
CA VAL A 104 -6.18 -13.80 2.55
C VAL A 104 -4.85 -13.16 2.87
N LEU A 105 -3.79 -13.71 2.29
CA LEU A 105 -2.42 -13.29 2.61
C LEU A 105 -1.79 -12.61 1.39
N SER A 106 -1.13 -11.50 1.60
CA SER A 106 -0.32 -10.85 0.59
C SER A 106 1.11 -11.39 0.65
N ALA A 107 1.70 -11.69 -0.50
CA ALA A 107 3.06 -12.22 -0.55
C ALA A 107 3.84 -11.61 -1.72
N THR A 108 5.15 -11.55 -1.58
CA THR A 108 6.06 -11.14 -2.65
C THR A 108 6.62 -12.35 -3.36
N THR A 109 6.87 -12.22 -4.66
CA THR A 109 7.42 -13.26 -5.55
C THR A 109 8.21 -12.63 -6.70
N TYR A 110 8.99 -13.46 -7.39
CA TYR A 110 9.59 -13.12 -8.70
C TYR A 110 8.82 -13.83 -9.81
N SER A 111 7.74 -13.20 -10.29
CA SER A 111 6.82 -13.85 -11.25
C SER A 111 7.43 -14.13 -12.62
N ASP A 112 8.48 -13.43 -13.02
CA ASP A 112 9.27 -13.67 -14.23
C ASP A 112 10.15 -14.92 -14.15
N LYS A 113 10.27 -15.51 -12.96
CA LYS A 113 11.07 -16.72 -12.71
C LYS A 113 10.24 -17.97 -12.42
N TRP A 114 8.92 -17.86 -12.54
CA TRP A 114 8.05 -19.02 -12.33
C TRP A 114 8.19 -20.07 -13.44
N ASN A 115 8.44 -21.30 -13.03
CA ASN A 115 8.31 -22.49 -13.88
C ASN A 115 6.96 -23.13 -13.61
N LYS A 116 6.20 -23.35 -14.70
CA LYS A 116 4.84 -23.85 -14.63
C LYS A 116 4.74 -25.22 -15.29
N GLN A 117 3.86 -26.03 -14.74
CA GLN A 117 3.37 -27.26 -15.35
C GLN A 117 1.84 -27.20 -15.43
N THR A 118 1.23 -28.20 -16.06
CA THR A 118 -0.22 -28.37 -16.09
C THR A 118 -0.60 -29.51 -15.15
N ILE A 119 -1.67 -29.33 -14.38
CA ILE A 119 -2.23 -30.41 -13.56
C ILE A 119 -2.88 -31.42 -14.49
N GLU A 120 -2.33 -32.63 -14.52
CA GLU A 120 -2.78 -33.69 -15.41
C GLU A 120 -3.75 -34.67 -14.75
N LYS A 121 -4.52 -35.36 -15.56
CA LYS A 121 -5.38 -36.44 -15.10
C LYS A 121 -4.54 -37.59 -14.58
N SER A 122 -4.75 -37.96 -13.32
CA SER A 122 -4.03 -39.05 -12.66
C SER A 122 -4.93 -39.72 -11.65
N GLN A 123 -4.69 -41.02 -11.37
CA GLN A 123 -5.33 -41.67 -10.23
C GLN A 123 -5.07 -40.97 -8.89
N TYR A 124 -4.03 -40.18 -8.80
CA TYR A 124 -3.65 -39.43 -7.60
C TYR A 124 -4.38 -38.09 -7.49
N ASN A 125 -4.97 -37.60 -8.59
CA ASN A 125 -5.78 -36.39 -8.66
C ASN A 125 -7.31 -36.70 -8.72
N MET A 126 -7.72 -37.93 -8.50
CA MET A 126 -9.13 -38.34 -8.68
C MET A 126 -10.15 -37.51 -7.87
N GLY A 127 -9.74 -36.96 -6.73
CA GLY A 127 -10.58 -36.03 -5.93
C GLY A 127 -10.58 -34.59 -6.42
N ASN A 128 -9.75 -34.26 -7.41
CA ASN A 128 -9.50 -32.90 -7.90
C ASN A 128 -9.68 -32.76 -9.42
N ASP A 129 -10.55 -33.55 -10.02
CA ASP A 129 -10.82 -33.49 -11.47
C ASP A 129 -11.15 -32.07 -11.98
N LYS A 130 -11.69 -31.21 -11.11
CA LYS A 130 -11.98 -29.81 -11.41
C LYS A 130 -10.72 -28.95 -11.68
N TYR A 131 -9.53 -29.40 -11.31
CA TYR A 131 -8.29 -28.67 -11.50
C TYR A 131 -7.46 -29.17 -12.69
N ILE A 132 -7.89 -30.27 -13.33
CA ILE A 132 -7.21 -30.82 -14.51
C ILE A 132 -7.19 -29.78 -15.62
N GLY A 133 -6.02 -29.58 -16.22
CA GLY A 133 -5.78 -28.56 -17.24
C GLY A 133 -5.37 -27.19 -16.70
N GLN A 134 -5.44 -26.99 -15.39
CA GLN A 134 -5.01 -25.74 -14.78
C GLN A 134 -3.49 -25.66 -14.62
N SER A 135 -2.97 -24.42 -14.67
CA SER A 135 -1.55 -24.15 -14.47
C SER A 135 -1.16 -24.21 -12.98
N ILE A 136 0.00 -24.79 -12.73
CA ILE A 136 0.64 -24.87 -11.42
C ILE A 136 2.12 -24.48 -11.49
N ILE A 137 2.55 -23.60 -10.60
CA ILE A 137 3.96 -23.23 -10.43
C ILE A 137 4.62 -24.31 -9.61
N THR A 138 5.67 -24.91 -10.15
CA THR A 138 6.41 -26.00 -9.51
C THR A 138 7.78 -25.58 -9.00
N ARG A 139 8.28 -24.44 -9.47
CA ARG A 139 9.60 -23.93 -9.13
C ARG A 139 9.72 -22.44 -9.43
N CYS A 140 10.60 -21.76 -8.71
CA CYS A 140 11.07 -20.42 -9.02
C CYS A 140 12.58 -20.47 -9.31
N ASP A 141 13.03 -19.94 -10.44
CA ASP A 141 14.42 -20.05 -10.90
C ASP A 141 15.17 -18.72 -10.72
N GLY A 142 15.81 -18.57 -9.57
CA GLY A 142 16.69 -17.44 -9.27
C GLY A 142 15.96 -16.13 -8.96
N ASN A 143 16.76 -15.10 -8.73
CA ASN A 143 16.26 -13.76 -8.47
C ASN A 143 15.78 -13.09 -9.76
N GLY A 144 14.54 -12.61 -9.74
CA GLY A 144 13.94 -11.89 -10.85
C GLY A 144 14.35 -10.43 -10.92
N TYR A 145 13.94 -9.78 -11.99
CA TYR A 145 14.00 -8.33 -12.11
C TYR A 145 12.65 -7.75 -11.68
N GLY A 146 12.61 -7.22 -10.47
CA GLY A 146 11.40 -6.63 -9.92
C GLY A 146 10.52 -7.64 -9.17
N ALA A 147 10.39 -7.42 -7.89
CA ALA A 147 9.48 -8.15 -7.05
C ALA A 147 8.03 -7.86 -7.47
N HIS A 148 7.17 -8.88 -7.42
CA HIS A 148 5.76 -8.79 -7.75
C HIS A 148 4.92 -9.17 -6.54
N ARG A 149 3.84 -8.44 -6.29
CA ARG A 149 2.95 -8.72 -5.18
C ARG A 149 1.74 -9.50 -5.64
N ILE A 150 1.44 -10.57 -4.91
CA ILE A 150 0.33 -11.51 -5.18
C ILE A 150 -0.48 -11.73 -3.91
N THR A 151 -1.63 -12.42 -4.06
CA THR A 151 -2.48 -12.78 -2.93
C THR A 151 -2.68 -14.29 -2.86
N ILE A 152 -2.39 -14.88 -1.70
CA ILE A 152 -2.70 -16.28 -1.41
C ILE A 152 -4.15 -16.32 -0.92
N VAL A 153 -5.02 -17.03 -1.65
CA VAL A 153 -6.48 -17.03 -1.40
C VAL A 153 -7.04 -18.40 -0.98
N GLY A 154 -6.22 -19.42 -0.95
CA GLY A 154 -6.65 -20.77 -0.54
C GLY A 154 -5.56 -21.80 -0.73
N TYR A 155 -5.90 -23.05 -0.45
CA TYR A 155 -5.01 -24.20 -0.63
C TYR A 155 -5.80 -25.48 -0.87
N ASP A 156 -5.13 -26.48 -1.45
CA ASP A 156 -5.65 -27.85 -1.54
C ASP A 156 -4.50 -28.85 -1.38
N ASP A 157 -4.53 -29.64 -0.31
CA ASP A 157 -3.50 -30.63 0.02
C ASP A 157 -3.51 -31.87 -0.90
N ASN A 158 -4.57 -32.01 -1.73
CA ASN A 158 -4.74 -33.19 -2.58
C ASN A 158 -4.31 -32.97 -4.02
N ILE A 159 -3.98 -31.75 -4.43
CA ILE A 159 -3.40 -31.50 -5.74
C ILE A 159 -2.06 -32.22 -5.81
N TRP A 160 -1.89 -33.02 -6.86
CA TRP A 160 -0.63 -33.67 -7.16
C TRP A 160 -0.14 -33.21 -8.54
N VAL A 161 1.14 -32.93 -8.62
CA VAL A 161 1.83 -32.64 -9.88
C VAL A 161 3.13 -33.41 -9.91
N ASP A 162 3.38 -34.15 -10.98
CA ASP A 162 4.61 -34.90 -11.21
C ASP A 162 5.74 -33.95 -11.59
N ILE A 163 6.44 -33.42 -10.58
CA ILE A 163 7.45 -32.37 -10.76
C ILE A 163 8.64 -32.89 -11.55
N ASN A 164 9.07 -34.14 -11.29
CA ASN A 164 10.23 -34.76 -11.93
C ASN A 164 9.87 -35.68 -13.12
N GLN A 165 8.58 -35.79 -13.46
CA GLN A 165 8.04 -36.55 -14.58
C GLN A 165 8.38 -38.05 -14.53
N ASN A 166 8.45 -38.65 -13.34
CA ASN A 166 8.74 -40.05 -13.15
C ASN A 166 7.50 -40.93 -13.01
N GLY A 167 6.32 -40.36 -12.93
CA GLY A 167 5.04 -41.07 -12.79
C GLY A 167 4.77 -41.63 -11.40
N ILE A 168 5.59 -41.27 -10.41
CA ILE A 168 5.52 -41.74 -9.01
C ILE A 168 5.13 -40.58 -8.14
N VAL A 169 4.22 -40.80 -7.17
CA VAL A 169 3.86 -39.76 -6.20
C VAL A 169 4.90 -39.70 -5.09
N GLU A 170 5.55 -38.58 -4.97
CA GLU A 170 6.49 -38.28 -3.90
C GLU A 170 5.90 -37.28 -2.89
N SER A 171 6.42 -37.25 -1.67
CA SER A 171 5.83 -36.42 -0.62
C SER A 171 5.86 -34.92 -0.93
N GLY A 172 6.88 -34.45 -1.64
CA GLY A 172 7.03 -33.06 -2.07
C GLY A 172 6.14 -32.63 -3.23
N GLU A 173 5.45 -33.56 -3.89
CA GLU A 173 4.64 -33.28 -5.07
C GLU A 173 3.17 -33.05 -4.76
N LYS A 174 2.77 -33.18 -3.50
CA LYS A 174 1.39 -32.95 -3.05
C LYS A 174 1.20 -31.62 -2.37
N GLY A 175 0.04 -31.05 -2.66
CA GLY A 175 -0.42 -29.81 -2.07
C GLY A 175 0.00 -28.55 -2.83
N ALA A 176 -0.91 -27.59 -2.88
CA ALA A 176 -0.68 -26.32 -3.53
C ALA A 176 -1.49 -25.19 -2.88
N PHE A 177 -0.93 -24.00 -2.93
CA PHE A 177 -1.65 -22.75 -2.65
C PHE A 177 -2.32 -22.22 -3.92
N LYS A 178 -3.50 -21.62 -3.74
CA LYS A 178 -4.18 -20.87 -4.80
C LYS A 178 -3.76 -19.42 -4.73
N ILE A 179 -3.17 -18.92 -5.80
CA ILE A 179 -2.64 -17.57 -5.92
C ILE A 179 -3.56 -16.76 -6.83
N ALA A 180 -4.01 -15.60 -6.36
CA ALA A 180 -4.65 -14.58 -7.19
C ALA A 180 -3.59 -13.59 -7.68
N ASN A 181 -3.59 -13.33 -9.00
CA ASN A 181 -2.73 -12.36 -9.64
C ASN A 181 -3.53 -11.12 -10.05
N SER A 182 -2.85 -10.00 -10.24
CA SER A 182 -3.47 -8.71 -10.62
C SER A 182 -3.61 -8.50 -12.14
N TRP A 183 -3.29 -9.51 -12.97
CA TRP A 183 -3.23 -9.36 -14.43
C TRP A 183 -4.55 -9.61 -15.15
N GLY A 184 -5.66 -9.74 -14.40
CA GLY A 184 -6.99 -9.94 -14.96
C GLY A 184 -7.32 -11.40 -15.29
N THR A 185 -8.56 -11.62 -15.72
CA THR A 185 -9.10 -12.98 -15.95
C THR A 185 -8.53 -13.70 -17.18
N TRP A 186 -7.82 -12.99 -18.06
CA TRP A 186 -7.12 -13.61 -19.19
C TRP A 186 -5.86 -14.38 -18.78
N TYR A 187 -5.37 -14.15 -17.55
CA TYR A 187 -4.17 -14.79 -17.04
C TYR A 187 -4.47 -16.19 -16.51
N ASP A 188 -3.68 -17.19 -16.93
CA ASP A 188 -3.71 -18.60 -16.49
C ASP A 188 -5.15 -19.16 -16.25
N ASN A 189 -5.50 -19.45 -15.01
CA ASN A 189 -6.76 -20.07 -14.60
C ASN A 189 -7.77 -18.96 -14.17
N ASP A 190 -8.23 -18.14 -15.10
CA ASP A 190 -9.15 -17.02 -14.83
C ASP A 190 -8.61 -16.00 -13.79
N GLY A 191 -7.33 -15.64 -13.91
CA GLY A 191 -6.65 -14.71 -12.99
C GLY A 191 -5.98 -15.38 -11.80
N PHE A 192 -6.06 -16.71 -11.72
CA PHE A 192 -5.44 -17.51 -10.67
C PHE A 192 -4.37 -18.45 -11.22
N VAL A 193 -3.48 -18.88 -10.34
CA VAL A 193 -2.52 -19.94 -10.59
C VAL A 193 -2.34 -20.77 -9.33
N TRP A 194 -2.09 -22.05 -9.47
CA TRP A 194 -1.67 -22.88 -8.35
C TRP A 194 -0.16 -22.74 -8.14
N MET A 195 0.29 -22.90 -6.91
CA MET A 195 1.70 -22.91 -6.54
C MET A 195 1.95 -24.11 -5.63
N SER A 196 2.71 -25.09 -6.09
CA SER A 196 3.01 -26.29 -5.31
C SER A 196 3.75 -25.90 -4.02
N TYR A 197 3.55 -26.66 -2.96
CA TYR A 197 4.29 -26.44 -1.71
C TYR A 197 5.80 -26.57 -1.91
N ASP A 198 6.23 -27.45 -2.82
CA ASP A 198 7.65 -27.60 -3.14
C ASP A 198 8.26 -26.36 -3.81
N ALA A 199 7.45 -25.55 -4.51
CA ALA A 199 7.94 -24.30 -5.09
C ALA A 199 8.41 -23.26 -4.05
N LEU A 200 7.97 -23.39 -2.80
CA LEU A 200 8.41 -22.53 -1.71
C LEU A 200 9.80 -22.91 -1.20
N ASN A 201 10.33 -24.05 -1.61
CA ASN A 201 11.63 -24.54 -1.19
C ASN A 201 12.74 -24.04 -2.15
N ALA A 202 13.81 -23.47 -1.59
CA ALA A 202 15.03 -23.19 -2.35
C ALA A 202 15.70 -24.48 -2.86
N VAL A 203 15.49 -25.58 -2.13
CA VAL A 203 15.93 -26.92 -2.51
C VAL A 203 14.71 -27.82 -2.55
N SER A 204 14.44 -28.43 -3.71
CA SER A 204 13.29 -29.33 -3.86
C SER A 204 13.37 -30.53 -2.91
N SER A 205 12.23 -30.89 -2.35
CA SER A 205 12.07 -32.14 -1.63
C SER A 205 11.85 -33.34 -2.58
N VAL A 206 11.58 -33.06 -3.85
CA VAL A 206 11.39 -34.07 -4.90
C VAL A 206 12.74 -34.51 -5.43
N LYS A 207 12.87 -35.79 -5.76
CA LYS A 207 14.09 -36.38 -6.31
C LYS A 207 13.92 -36.65 -7.80
N ASP A 208 15.00 -36.56 -8.53
CA ASP A 208 15.01 -36.97 -9.94
C ASP A 208 15.02 -38.51 -10.09
N SER A 209 15.06 -39.01 -11.33
CA SER A 209 15.08 -40.43 -11.65
C SER A 209 16.29 -41.18 -11.07
N GLU A 210 17.34 -40.46 -10.70
CA GLU A 210 18.57 -41.03 -10.11
C GLU A 210 18.56 -40.91 -8.56
N ASN A 211 17.41 -40.48 -7.98
CA ASN A 211 17.25 -40.29 -6.54
C ASN A 211 18.08 -39.11 -5.96
N VAL A 212 18.40 -38.15 -6.80
CA VAL A 212 19.06 -36.91 -6.42
C VAL A 212 18.02 -35.83 -6.21
N THR A 213 18.10 -35.11 -5.12
CA THR A 213 17.21 -33.96 -4.88
C THR A 213 17.39 -32.93 -6.00
N LEU A 214 16.29 -32.51 -6.62
CA LEU A 214 16.32 -31.49 -7.67
C LEU A 214 16.82 -30.18 -7.07
N THR A 215 18.06 -29.86 -7.39
CA THR A 215 18.69 -28.61 -6.99
C THR A 215 19.08 -27.84 -8.23
N SER A 216 18.90 -26.54 -8.16
CA SER A 216 19.52 -25.62 -9.09
C SER A 216 20.27 -24.60 -8.25
N SER A 217 21.49 -24.26 -8.65
CA SER A 217 22.22 -23.16 -8.02
C SER A 217 21.52 -21.81 -8.17
N GLN A 218 20.41 -21.79 -8.91
CA GLN A 218 19.60 -20.63 -9.20
C GLN A 218 18.16 -20.76 -8.69
N ARG A 219 17.82 -21.87 -8.01
CA ARG A 219 16.49 -22.05 -7.43
C ARG A 219 16.36 -21.21 -6.18
N GLU A 220 15.25 -20.47 -6.10
CA GLU A 220 14.87 -19.61 -4.98
C GLU A 220 13.48 -19.99 -4.46
N THR A 221 13.11 -19.50 -3.29
CA THR A 221 11.72 -19.62 -2.84
C THR A 221 10.78 -18.85 -3.75
N ALA A 222 9.62 -19.43 -4.04
CA ALA A 222 8.61 -18.74 -4.84
C ALA A 222 7.85 -17.66 -4.06
N LEU A 223 7.92 -17.66 -2.73
CA LEU A 223 7.25 -16.69 -1.88
C LEU A 223 8.18 -16.14 -0.81
N PHE A 224 8.09 -14.85 -0.56
CA PHE A 224 8.71 -14.16 0.57
C PHE A 224 7.82 -13.01 1.04
N ASP A 225 8.09 -12.43 2.20
CA ASP A 225 7.30 -11.34 2.81
C ASP A 225 5.79 -11.65 2.86
N VAL A 226 5.41 -12.76 3.44
CA VAL A 226 4.00 -13.14 3.59
C VAL A 226 3.39 -12.33 4.73
N ILE A 227 2.33 -11.58 4.41
CA ILE A 227 1.69 -10.65 5.32
C ILE A 227 0.20 -10.92 5.38
N GLY A 228 -0.31 -11.08 6.59
CA GLY A 228 -1.73 -11.01 6.90
C GLY A 228 -2.10 -9.65 7.49
N PHE A 229 -3.32 -9.20 7.24
CA PHE A 229 -3.85 -7.99 7.87
C PHE A 229 -5.34 -8.10 8.13
N THR A 230 -5.78 -7.41 9.18
CA THR A 230 -7.19 -7.28 9.54
C THR A 230 -7.68 -5.87 9.24
N ILE A 231 -8.92 -5.79 8.78
CA ILE A 231 -9.59 -4.51 8.54
C ILE A 231 -10.43 -4.20 9.77
N ASP A 232 -10.30 -2.99 10.28
CA ASP A 232 -11.20 -2.47 11.30
C ASP A 232 -12.41 -1.84 10.61
N THR A 233 -13.57 -2.42 10.85
CA THR A 233 -14.87 -1.88 10.38
C THR A 233 -15.54 -0.99 11.42
N ASP A 234 -15.01 -0.96 12.63
CA ASP A 234 -15.54 -0.18 13.76
C ASP A 234 -14.88 1.22 13.89
N ILE A 235 -14.09 1.62 12.90
CA ILE A 235 -13.46 2.95 12.90
C ILE A 235 -14.53 4.01 12.62
N SER A 236 -15.31 4.27 13.62
CA SER A 236 -16.29 5.35 13.59
C SER A 236 -15.74 6.66 14.16
N ASP A 237 -14.59 6.63 14.82
CA ASP A 237 -14.28 7.66 15.82
C ASP A 237 -13.47 8.84 15.29
N SER A 238 -12.99 8.80 14.06
CA SER A 238 -12.34 9.97 13.49
C SER A 238 -13.37 10.91 12.91
N ASP A 239 -13.65 11.95 13.65
CA ASP A 239 -14.65 12.97 13.33
C ASP A 239 -14.02 14.30 12.90
N CYS A 240 -12.69 14.45 13.10
CA CYS A 240 -11.97 15.69 12.89
C CYS A 240 -10.91 15.55 11.79
N TYR A 241 -10.96 16.43 10.80
CA TYR A 241 -10.06 16.43 9.63
C TYR A 241 -9.46 17.80 9.39
N ALA A 242 -8.24 17.84 8.84
CA ALA A 242 -7.78 18.99 8.09
C ALA A 242 -8.30 18.87 6.66
N ALA A 243 -9.04 19.85 6.21
CA ALA A 243 -9.62 19.96 4.88
C ALA A 243 -8.85 21.01 4.08
N VAL A 244 -8.24 20.59 2.97
CA VAL A 244 -7.41 21.45 2.13
C VAL A 244 -7.86 21.34 0.68
N GLU A 245 -8.12 22.47 0.05
CA GLU A 245 -8.43 22.56 -1.38
C GLU A 245 -7.24 23.17 -2.11
N LEU A 246 -6.66 22.40 -3.02
CA LEU A 246 -5.46 22.76 -3.76
C LEU A 246 -5.73 22.79 -5.25
N GLU A 247 -4.93 23.56 -5.97
CA GLU A 247 -4.91 23.62 -7.43
C GLU A 247 -3.44 23.66 -7.87
N SER A 248 -3.01 22.66 -8.69
CA SER A 248 -1.68 22.63 -9.28
C SER A 248 -1.66 21.67 -10.46
N ASP A 249 -0.83 21.97 -11.44
CA ASP A 249 -0.57 21.09 -12.59
C ASP A 249 0.39 19.95 -12.23
N SER A 250 1.01 19.99 -11.04
CA SER A 250 2.03 19.06 -10.61
C SER A 250 1.84 18.61 -9.15
N ALA A 251 0.91 17.66 -8.94
CA ALA A 251 0.53 17.20 -7.60
C ALA A 251 1.71 16.62 -6.80
N HIS A 252 2.66 15.97 -7.46
CA HIS A 252 3.78 15.27 -6.81
C HIS A 252 4.80 16.21 -6.13
N GLN A 253 4.82 17.50 -6.48
CA GLN A 253 5.65 18.48 -5.77
C GLN A 253 5.03 19.00 -4.47
N THR A 254 3.74 18.73 -4.28
CA THR A 254 3.03 19.16 -3.08
C THR A 254 3.45 18.34 -1.86
N ARG A 255 3.77 19.03 -0.76
CA ARG A 255 3.89 18.42 0.56
C ARG A 255 2.88 19.07 1.50
N LEU A 256 2.34 18.28 2.39
CA LEU A 256 1.36 18.72 3.38
C LEU A 256 1.84 18.34 4.77
N VAL A 257 1.89 19.28 5.69
CA VAL A 257 2.25 19.04 7.08
C VAL A 257 1.13 19.53 7.97
N ILE A 258 0.67 18.69 8.88
CA ILE A 258 -0.31 19.06 9.90
C ILE A 258 0.38 19.08 11.26
N THR A 259 0.29 20.20 11.95
CA THR A 259 0.89 20.38 13.28
C THR A 259 -0.18 20.74 14.29
N ALA A 260 -0.11 20.12 15.46
CA ALA A 260 -0.88 20.49 16.62
C ALA A 260 0.09 20.88 17.75
N THR A 261 -0.21 21.95 18.47
CA THR A 261 0.52 22.31 19.69
C THR A 261 -0.45 22.41 20.86
N SER A 262 0.01 22.02 22.06
CA SER A 262 -0.75 22.27 23.28
C SER A 262 -0.97 23.76 23.47
N LYS A 263 -2.03 24.15 24.21
CA LYS A 263 -2.35 25.59 24.43
C LYS A 263 -1.25 26.36 25.16
N ASP A 264 -0.47 25.67 25.99
CA ASP A 264 0.70 26.25 26.67
C ASP A 264 1.97 26.27 25.81
N GLY A 265 1.90 25.70 24.59
CA GLY A 265 3.02 25.63 23.64
C GLY A 265 4.13 24.63 24.01
N ASN A 266 3.96 23.84 25.08
CA ASN A 266 5.03 22.97 25.60
C ASN A 266 5.16 21.65 24.81
N VAL A 267 4.11 21.21 24.13
CA VAL A 267 4.08 19.95 23.38
C VAL A 267 3.61 20.21 21.97
N SER A 268 4.31 19.64 21.01
CA SER A 268 3.97 19.72 19.59
C SER A 268 3.92 18.32 18.98
N TRP A 269 2.97 18.09 18.11
CA TRP A 269 2.81 16.88 17.29
C TRP A 269 2.81 17.30 15.83
N THR A 270 3.60 16.65 15.03
CA THR A 270 3.67 16.90 13.59
C THR A 270 3.40 15.62 12.83
N TYR A 271 2.58 15.71 11.80
CA TYR A 271 2.22 14.61 10.92
C TYR A 271 2.40 14.99 9.46
N LYS A 272 3.07 14.12 8.73
CA LYS A 272 3.31 14.23 7.30
C LYS A 272 2.46 13.15 6.62
N PRO A 273 1.30 13.48 6.03
CA PRO A 273 0.40 12.48 5.45
C PRO A 273 1.05 11.71 4.32
N VAL A 274 1.00 10.38 4.39
CA VAL A 274 1.66 9.46 3.42
C VAL A 274 1.36 9.80 1.96
N PRO A 275 0.14 10.20 1.55
CA PRO A 275 -0.12 10.58 0.16
C PRO A 275 0.75 11.72 -0.37
N PHE A 276 1.35 12.51 0.52
CA PHE A 276 2.21 13.66 0.18
C PHE A 276 3.69 13.44 0.50
N TYR A 277 4.02 12.32 1.14
CA TYR A 277 5.39 11.97 1.56
C TYR A 277 5.69 10.50 1.25
N ASN A 278 5.73 10.15 -0.01
CA ASN A 278 6.05 8.81 -0.41
C ASN A 278 7.53 8.70 -0.78
N SER A 279 8.21 7.74 -0.16
CA SER A 279 9.62 7.44 -0.43
C SER A 279 9.87 6.81 -1.80
N SER A 280 8.83 6.26 -2.43
CA SER A 280 8.93 5.60 -3.73
C SER A 280 8.86 6.57 -4.91
N VAL A 281 8.34 7.78 -4.71
CA VAL A 281 8.14 8.74 -5.79
C VAL A 281 9.44 9.48 -6.07
N ILE A 282 10.02 9.23 -7.24
CA ILE A 282 11.09 10.06 -7.77
C ILE A 282 10.44 11.32 -8.31
N LEU A 283 10.79 12.46 -7.73
CA LEU A 283 10.27 13.75 -8.18
C LEU A 283 10.78 14.04 -9.59
N THR A 284 9.93 13.77 -10.57
CA THR A 284 10.22 14.10 -11.98
C THR A 284 9.34 15.27 -12.40
N PRO A 285 9.90 16.27 -13.11
CA PRO A 285 9.07 17.33 -13.67
C PRO A 285 8.03 16.77 -14.63
N GLY A 286 6.77 17.17 -14.46
CA GLY A 286 5.70 16.69 -15.32
C GLY A 286 4.34 17.27 -14.95
N VAL A 287 3.31 16.93 -15.74
CA VAL A 287 1.93 17.33 -15.48
C VAL A 287 1.22 16.17 -14.79
N TYR A 288 0.94 16.32 -13.51
CA TYR A 288 0.32 15.32 -12.64
C TYR A 288 -0.83 15.95 -11.86
N PRO A 289 -2.01 16.12 -12.47
CA PRO A 289 -3.15 16.79 -11.83
C PRO A 289 -3.70 15.96 -10.66
N TYR A 290 -4.23 16.63 -9.65
CA TYR A 290 -4.71 15.96 -8.43
C TYR A 290 -5.83 14.94 -8.67
N ASN A 291 -6.73 15.18 -9.61
CA ASN A 291 -7.89 14.32 -9.85
C ASN A 291 -7.72 13.30 -11.00
N GLY A 292 -6.54 13.24 -11.61
CA GLY A 292 -6.24 12.28 -12.67
C GLY A 292 -6.63 12.69 -14.08
N TYR A 293 -7.39 13.74 -14.22
CA TYR A 293 -7.76 14.27 -15.52
C TYR A 293 -6.87 15.46 -15.84
N ARG A 294 -6.13 15.40 -16.93
CA ARG A 294 -5.22 16.49 -17.37
C ARG A 294 -5.87 17.86 -17.51
N SER A 295 -7.19 17.94 -17.50
CA SER A 295 -7.96 19.16 -17.59
C SER A 295 -8.43 19.71 -16.25
N ASP A 296 -8.21 19.00 -15.16
CA ASP A 296 -8.67 19.41 -13.83
C ASP A 296 -7.56 19.21 -12.82
N ASN A 297 -6.95 20.32 -12.45
CA ASN A 297 -5.81 20.42 -11.56
C ASN A 297 -6.20 20.73 -10.10
N LYS A 298 -7.49 20.58 -9.75
CA LYS A 298 -8.00 20.81 -8.41
C LYS A 298 -8.17 19.52 -7.62
N GLY A 299 -7.99 19.62 -6.32
CA GLY A 299 -8.21 18.51 -5.40
C GLY A 299 -8.62 18.96 -4.02
N GLU A 300 -9.51 18.20 -3.39
CA GLU A 300 -9.91 18.34 -2.00
C GLU A 300 -9.33 17.16 -1.18
N PHE A 301 -8.63 17.48 -0.11
CA PHE A 301 -7.95 16.51 0.73
C PHE A 301 -8.48 16.59 2.16
N TYR A 302 -8.79 15.44 2.73
CA TYR A 302 -9.30 15.33 4.11
C TYR A 302 -8.35 14.45 4.91
N ILE A 303 -7.51 15.07 5.72
CA ILE A 303 -6.47 14.42 6.52
C ILE A 303 -6.97 14.24 7.95
N ASP A 304 -7.02 13.00 8.38
CA ASP A 304 -7.50 12.63 9.71
C ASP A 304 -6.59 13.16 10.81
N LEU A 305 -7.14 13.99 11.68
CA LEU A 305 -6.40 14.59 12.78
C LEU A 305 -6.05 13.59 13.90
N SER A 306 -6.65 12.42 13.92
CA SER A 306 -6.26 11.35 14.86
C SER A 306 -4.86 10.79 14.56
N ASN A 307 -4.37 10.98 13.34
CA ASN A 307 -2.98 10.66 12.97
C ASN A 307 -1.98 11.69 13.54
N VAL A 308 -2.46 12.90 13.87
CA VAL A 308 -1.63 13.93 14.53
C VAL A 308 -1.70 13.78 16.05
N VAL A 309 -2.91 13.80 16.60
CA VAL A 309 -3.17 13.67 18.04
C VAL A 309 -4.13 12.51 18.26
N LYS A 310 -3.62 11.42 18.80
CA LYS A 310 -4.42 10.22 19.05
C LYS A 310 -5.60 10.53 19.97
N GLY A 311 -6.80 10.14 19.53
CA GLY A 311 -8.03 10.32 20.30
C GLY A 311 -8.58 11.76 20.31
N VAL A 312 -8.15 12.61 19.38
CA VAL A 312 -8.79 13.92 19.18
C VAL A 312 -10.24 13.76 18.76
N THR A 313 -11.12 14.50 19.39
CA THR A 313 -12.57 14.54 19.10
C THR A 313 -13.03 15.98 18.90
N LYS A 314 -14.26 16.19 18.45
CA LYS A 314 -14.84 17.51 18.31
C LYS A 314 -14.92 18.29 19.63
N GLU A 315 -15.00 17.60 20.78
CA GLU A 315 -14.99 18.20 22.09
C GLU A 315 -13.58 18.64 22.51
N THR A 316 -12.55 17.93 22.04
CA THR A 316 -11.15 18.17 22.44
C THR A 316 -10.33 18.93 21.40
N ILE A 317 -10.82 19.07 20.17
CA ILE A 317 -10.11 19.73 19.06
C ILE A 317 -9.63 21.15 19.45
N ASN A 318 -10.44 21.87 20.23
CA ASN A 318 -10.12 23.22 20.70
C ASN A 318 -9.07 23.27 21.82
N ASN A 319 -8.61 22.13 22.32
CA ASN A 319 -7.53 22.05 23.31
C ASN A 319 -6.15 22.23 22.67
N TYR A 320 -6.08 22.30 21.35
CA TYR A 320 -4.85 22.41 20.56
C TYR A 320 -4.89 23.66 19.69
N ASN A 321 -3.71 24.17 19.36
CA ASN A 321 -3.53 25.10 18.25
C ASN A 321 -3.14 24.26 17.03
N TRP A 322 -3.88 24.41 15.93
CA TRP A 322 -3.70 23.65 14.72
C TRP A 322 -3.08 24.49 13.62
N TYR A 323 -2.16 23.90 12.89
CA TYR A 323 -1.48 24.53 11.77
C TYR A 323 -1.51 23.56 10.57
N ILE A 324 -1.83 24.09 9.41
CA ILE A 324 -1.81 23.39 8.14
C ILE A 324 -0.74 24.05 7.29
N THR A 325 0.32 23.34 6.96
CA THR A 325 1.41 23.86 6.12
C THR A 325 1.38 23.16 4.78
N VAL A 326 1.29 23.94 3.70
CA VAL A 326 1.40 23.49 2.33
C VAL A 326 2.76 23.92 1.80
N VAL A 327 3.48 22.98 1.17
CA VAL A 327 4.82 23.20 0.64
C VAL A 327 4.83 22.90 -0.84
N ASP A 328 5.39 23.79 -1.62
CA ASP A 328 5.85 23.55 -2.98
C ASP A 328 7.33 23.18 -2.92
N ALA A 329 7.62 21.89 -3.16
CA ALA A 329 8.92 21.31 -2.92
C ALA A 329 9.88 21.38 -4.12
N ILE A 330 9.42 21.84 -5.29
CA ILE A 330 10.23 21.87 -6.51
C ILE A 330 10.23 23.28 -7.08
N TYR A 331 11.42 23.76 -7.41
CA TYR A 331 11.61 25.01 -8.15
C TYR A 331 11.41 24.75 -9.64
N ASP A 332 10.19 25.00 -10.15
CA ASP A 332 9.85 24.91 -11.57
C ASP A 332 8.83 25.97 -11.97
N ALA A 333 8.07 25.75 -13.03
CA ALA A 333 7.05 26.68 -13.49
C ALA A 333 5.63 26.36 -12.99
N SER A 334 5.48 25.37 -12.10
CA SER A 334 4.20 24.89 -11.60
C SER A 334 4.00 25.34 -10.16
N ASP A 335 3.11 26.29 -9.96
CA ASP A 335 2.77 26.78 -8.63
C ASP A 335 1.71 25.89 -7.95
N ILE A 336 1.66 25.98 -6.62
CA ILE A 336 0.55 25.45 -5.84
C ILE A 336 -0.33 26.58 -5.37
N LYS A 337 -1.59 26.55 -5.78
CA LYS A 337 -2.59 27.48 -5.28
C LYS A 337 -3.41 26.79 -4.18
N VAL A 338 -3.41 27.36 -3.01
CA VAL A 338 -4.24 26.96 -1.88
C VAL A 338 -5.52 27.78 -1.92
N ASN A 339 -6.63 27.15 -2.30
CA ASN A 339 -7.93 27.80 -2.35
C ASN A 339 -8.60 27.81 -0.98
N ASN A 340 -8.31 26.79 -0.15
CA ASN A 340 -8.88 26.64 1.17
C ASN A 340 -8.01 25.78 2.07
N ALA A 341 -7.92 26.12 3.36
CA ALA A 341 -7.31 25.32 4.41
C ALA A 341 -8.10 25.53 5.70
N LYS A 342 -8.80 24.48 6.20
CA LYS A 342 -9.70 24.53 7.35
C LYS A 342 -9.64 23.24 8.14
N LEU A 343 -10.21 23.24 9.34
CA LEU A 343 -10.60 21.97 9.95
C LEU A 343 -12.04 21.63 9.57
N TYR A 344 -12.37 20.34 9.58
CA TYR A 344 -13.69 19.84 9.28
C TYR A 344 -14.16 18.83 10.32
N ILE A 345 -15.36 19.02 10.85
CA ILE A 345 -16.03 18.12 11.77
C ILE A 345 -17.13 17.39 11.02
N VAL A 346 -16.94 16.09 10.81
CA VAL A 346 -17.84 15.29 9.96
C VAL A 346 -19.24 15.18 10.53
N SER A 347 -19.38 14.90 11.84
CA SER A 347 -20.68 14.71 12.50
C SER A 347 -21.54 15.97 12.52
N GLU A 348 -20.93 17.14 12.39
CA GLU A 348 -21.61 18.43 12.38
C GLU A 348 -21.70 19.05 10.98
N ASP A 349 -21.06 18.43 9.97
CA ASP A 349 -20.84 19.02 8.64
C ASP A 349 -20.34 20.48 8.73
N LYS A 350 -19.36 20.70 9.61
CA LYS A 350 -18.92 22.04 10.00
C LYS A 350 -17.44 22.24 9.70
N TYR A 351 -17.14 23.37 9.10
CA TYR A 351 -15.77 23.86 8.92
C TYR A 351 -15.39 24.86 10.03
N ILE A 352 -14.13 24.82 10.43
CA ILE A 352 -13.49 25.78 11.30
C ILE A 352 -12.42 26.48 10.47
N ASP A 353 -12.57 27.79 10.30
CA ASP A 353 -11.71 28.59 9.45
C ASP A 353 -10.29 28.74 10.02
N THR A 354 -9.34 28.99 9.14
CA THR A 354 -8.01 29.47 9.50
C THR A 354 -8.00 31.00 9.56
N ASP A 355 -6.87 31.57 9.96
CA ASP A 355 -6.60 33.01 9.95
C ASP A 355 -6.47 33.61 8.55
N TRP A 356 -6.70 32.81 7.51
CA TRP A 356 -6.55 33.19 6.12
C TRP A 356 -7.83 32.94 5.32
N THR A 357 -8.27 33.92 4.55
CA THR A 357 -9.57 33.91 3.85
C THR A 357 -9.47 33.99 2.33
N GLU A 358 -8.31 34.34 1.78
CA GLU A 358 -8.11 34.53 0.34
C GLU A 358 -7.21 33.42 -0.23
N PRO A 359 -7.39 33.01 -1.48
CA PRO A 359 -6.49 32.04 -2.12
C PRO A 359 -5.04 32.51 -2.11
N VAL A 360 -4.11 31.59 -1.86
CA VAL A 360 -2.66 31.84 -1.83
C VAL A 360 -1.98 31.01 -2.87
N THR A 361 -1.11 31.63 -3.66
CA THR A 361 -0.20 30.93 -4.58
C THR A 361 1.16 30.81 -3.91
N ILE A 362 1.72 29.59 -3.94
CA ILE A 362 3.05 29.26 -3.45
C ILE A 362 3.89 28.90 -4.68
N ASP A 363 4.94 29.68 -4.90
CA ASP A 363 5.95 29.50 -5.92
C ASP A 363 7.25 29.17 -5.20
N TYR A 364 7.60 27.90 -5.13
CA TYR A 364 8.71 27.32 -4.38
C TYR A 364 8.83 27.83 -2.93
N GLY A 365 8.51 26.96 -1.98
CA GLY A 365 8.52 27.28 -0.55
C GLY A 365 7.26 26.77 0.16
N TYR A 366 6.85 27.45 1.20
CA TYR A 366 5.70 27.01 1.97
C TYR A 366 4.84 28.16 2.49
N LYS A 367 3.60 27.80 2.84
CA LYS A 367 2.68 28.66 3.60
C LYS A 367 2.02 27.87 4.71
N THR A 368 2.03 28.44 5.92
CA THR A 368 1.34 27.88 7.08
C THR A 368 0.05 28.66 7.36
N PHE A 369 -1.03 27.92 7.52
CA PHE A 369 -2.36 28.42 7.88
C PHE A 369 -2.66 28.02 9.31
N LYS A 370 -2.89 29.00 10.17
CA LYS A 370 -3.25 28.78 11.57
C LYS A 370 -4.76 28.72 11.70
N VAL A 371 -5.27 27.70 12.37
CA VAL A 371 -6.71 27.61 12.64
C VAL A 371 -7.14 28.66 13.65
N ALA A 372 -8.14 29.44 13.27
CA ALA A 372 -8.69 30.51 14.10
C ALA A 372 -9.37 29.91 15.34
N ASN A 373 -8.81 30.16 16.51
CA ASN A 373 -9.44 29.80 17.75
C ASN A 373 -10.16 31.03 18.30
N PRO A 374 -11.49 31.10 18.33
CA PRO A 374 -12.19 32.23 18.92
C PRO A 374 -11.88 32.26 20.41
N GLY A 375 -11.11 33.26 20.83
CA GLY A 375 -10.84 33.56 22.24
C GLY A 375 -9.40 33.44 22.73
N VAL A 376 -8.43 33.19 21.87
CA VAL A 376 -7.01 33.17 22.25
C VAL A 376 -6.28 34.37 21.64
N VAL A 377 -5.71 35.21 22.49
CA VAL A 377 -4.82 36.29 22.05
C VAL A 377 -3.47 35.70 21.72
N ASP A 378 -3.01 35.89 20.49
CA ASP A 378 -1.74 35.36 19.99
C ASP A 378 -0.54 35.99 20.72
N SER A 379 0.34 35.13 21.21
CA SER A 379 1.69 35.48 21.65
C SER A 379 2.77 34.62 20.95
N PHE A 380 2.48 34.06 19.79
CA PHE A 380 3.48 33.29 19.02
C PHE A 380 4.01 34.14 17.87
N GLU A 381 5.30 34.48 17.96
CA GLU A 381 6.12 34.83 16.79
C GLU A 381 6.31 33.57 15.92
N GLU A 382 6.34 33.74 14.60
CA GLU A 382 6.72 32.68 13.64
C GLU A 382 8.06 32.08 14.08
N THR A 383 8.01 31.01 14.84
CA THR A 383 9.19 30.19 15.05
C THR A 383 9.35 29.32 13.83
N ASP A 384 10.45 29.51 13.16
CA ASP A 384 10.91 28.72 12.04
C ASP A 384 10.55 27.25 12.22
N ILE A 385 9.63 26.74 11.39
CA ILE A 385 9.51 25.31 11.20
C ILE A 385 10.78 24.95 10.44
N TYR A 386 11.79 24.52 11.20
CA TYR A 386 13.00 23.99 10.60
C TYR A 386 12.60 22.75 9.78
N LEU A 387 12.50 22.95 8.48
CA LEU A 387 12.75 21.87 7.54
C LEU A 387 14.26 21.59 7.71
N GLU A 388 14.61 20.63 8.58
CA GLU A 388 16.00 20.23 8.72
C GLU A 388 16.47 19.76 7.35
N SER A 389 17.39 20.52 6.81
CA SER A 389 18.17 20.38 5.57
C SER A 389 17.49 20.70 4.24
N ASP A 390 18.12 21.62 3.49
CA ASP A 390 17.92 21.89 2.06
C ASP A 390 18.42 20.74 1.15
N ASP A 391 18.67 19.54 1.71
CA ASP A 391 19.14 18.36 0.99
C ASP A 391 17.99 17.36 0.84
N PRO A 392 17.40 17.23 -0.37
CA PRO A 392 16.34 16.26 -0.63
C PRO A 392 16.78 14.81 -0.37
N ASP A 393 18.07 14.51 -0.36
CA ASP A 393 18.61 13.17 -0.13
C ASP A 393 18.68 12.80 1.37
N GLN A 394 18.54 13.75 2.30
CA GLN A 394 18.59 13.49 3.74
C GLN A 394 17.24 13.05 4.34
N TYR A 395 16.13 13.20 3.59
CA TYR A 395 14.79 12.76 4.04
C TYR A 395 14.61 11.24 4.06
N TYR A 396 15.55 10.46 3.56
CA TYR A 396 15.46 9.00 3.44
C TYR A 396 15.95 8.22 4.67
N GLY A 397 16.52 8.87 5.68
CA GLY A 397 17.21 8.20 6.80
C GLY A 397 16.39 7.97 8.07
N ASP A 398 15.39 8.77 8.37
CA ASP A 398 14.83 8.87 9.74
C ASP A 398 13.45 8.22 9.95
N VAL A 399 12.91 7.49 8.99
CA VAL A 399 11.59 6.83 9.11
C VAL A 399 11.67 5.36 9.57
N LEU A 400 12.86 4.83 9.78
CA LEU A 400 13.07 3.44 10.24
C LEU A 400 13.85 3.37 11.56
N GLY A 401 13.49 4.17 12.54
CA GLY A 401 13.99 4.09 13.91
C GLY A 401 12.92 3.57 14.84
#